data_c2da3bd64755e4891cae80292faa3c9c
#
_entry.id   c2da3bd64755e4891cae80292faa3c9c
#
_cell.length_a   1.000
_cell.length_b   1.000
_cell.length_c   1.000
_cell.angle_alpha   90.00
_cell.angle_beta   90.00
_cell.angle_gamma   90.00
#
_symmetry.space_group_name_H-M   'P 1'
#
loop_
_entity.id
_entity.type
_entity.pdbx_description
1 polymer ?
#
loop_
_entity_poly.entity_id
_entity_poly.type
_entity_poly.pdbx_seq_one_letter_code
_entity_poly.pdbx_strand_id
1 'polypeptide(L)'
;MQGDTFLLYHTNIGAGRIVYQMLVKISKDIKDGVFFENKALLNAMKNCKEKNSALHLMGLLSPGGVHSHMEHLFGIVEMAKKNGLEKVYIHAFLDGRDVPPSSAAEFMEQTVAELDKIALGKVSTISGRFYAMDRDNAWDRVEKAYSAMVYGEGVKENCPVQAIKNSYENEVTDEFMLPTVIEGGEQIKADDSVIFFNFRPDRARQITRAFVDPDFTGFERKNGFFNLHFVCMAQYDASMPNVTVAYPPEQLTMTMGEYLSKSGKTQLRIAETQKYAHVTFFFNGGEEKQFEGEDRILIKSPDVETFDLKPEMSAYEVCDAVVDAINSDKYDVIILNYANCDMVGHTGIFDAAVAAVEAVDTCVGKMVDAILAKGGAALITADHGNADKMYEPDGSPFTAHTTNPVPLFCVGYDCELREGGVLADLAPTMLEILEMPQPA
;
A
#
# COMPACT_ATOMS: atom_id res chain seq x y z
N MET A 1 0.30 2.49 10.85
CA MET A 1 0.04 1.47 9.79
C MET A 1 -1.42 1.46 9.32
N GLN A 2 -2.13 2.58 9.29
CA GLN A 2 -3.60 2.58 9.08
C GLN A 2 -4.06 3.25 7.76
N GLY A 3 -3.22 3.99 7.05
CA GLY A 3 -3.69 4.86 5.97
C GLY A 3 -4.08 4.20 4.64
N ASP A 4 -3.51 3.08 4.25
CA ASP A 4 -3.70 2.50 2.91
C ASP A 4 -4.32 1.08 2.94
N THR A 5 -4.60 0.52 4.12
CA THR A 5 -5.15 -0.84 4.28
C THR A 5 -6.61 -0.92 3.79
N PHE A 6 -7.34 0.19 3.82
CA PHE A 6 -8.78 0.28 3.56
C PHE A 6 -9.18 0.00 2.11
N LEU A 7 -8.33 0.36 1.17
CA LEU A 7 -8.61 0.19 -0.26
C LEU A 7 -8.61 -1.29 -0.69
N LEU A 8 -7.96 -2.18 0.09
CA LEU A 8 -7.83 -3.59 -0.25
C LEU A 8 -9.00 -4.47 0.18
N TYR A 9 -9.86 -4.02 1.10
CA TYR A 9 -10.97 -4.85 1.57
C TYR A 9 -11.94 -5.18 0.43
N HIS A 10 -12.43 -4.17 -0.28
CA HIS A 10 -13.29 -4.38 -1.44
C HIS A 10 -12.56 -5.04 -2.61
N THR A 11 -11.26 -4.79 -2.75
CA THR A 11 -10.42 -5.49 -3.72
C THR A 11 -10.33 -6.97 -3.40
N ASN A 12 -10.17 -7.36 -2.13
CA ASN A 12 -10.16 -8.75 -1.70
C ASN A 12 -11.51 -9.44 -1.95
N ILE A 13 -12.63 -8.73 -1.64
CA ILE A 13 -13.98 -9.23 -1.91
C ILE A 13 -14.14 -9.48 -3.41
N GLY A 14 -13.86 -8.48 -4.25
CA GLY A 14 -14.06 -8.57 -5.68
C GLY A 14 -13.08 -9.50 -6.40
N ALA A 15 -11.85 -9.64 -5.89
CA ALA A 15 -10.85 -10.54 -6.45
C ALA A 15 -11.05 -12.02 -6.05
N GLY A 16 -11.82 -12.30 -4.99
CA GLY A 16 -11.97 -13.64 -4.46
C GLY A 16 -10.67 -14.26 -3.94
N ARG A 17 -9.67 -13.41 -3.64
CA ARG A 17 -8.35 -13.78 -3.12
C ARG A 17 -7.74 -12.67 -2.30
N ILE A 18 -6.80 -13.02 -1.43
CA ILE A 18 -6.10 -12.02 -0.61
C ILE A 18 -5.11 -11.26 -1.50
N VAL A 19 -5.36 -9.96 -1.69
CA VAL A 19 -4.46 -9.03 -2.34
C VAL A 19 -3.67 -8.33 -1.24
N TYR A 20 -2.38 -8.60 -1.18
CA TYR A 20 -1.51 -8.00 -0.16
C TYR A 20 -1.05 -6.61 -0.56
N GLN A 21 -1.06 -5.68 0.39
CA GLN A 21 -0.28 -4.45 0.25
C GLN A 21 1.20 -4.76 0.06
N MET A 22 1.90 -3.88 -0.64
CA MET A 22 3.30 -4.09 -0.98
C MET A 22 4.18 -4.36 0.25
N LEU A 23 3.97 -3.63 1.35
CA LEU A 23 4.64 -3.87 2.64
C LEU A 23 4.46 -5.32 3.10
N VAL A 24 3.21 -5.77 3.17
CA VAL A 24 2.87 -7.11 3.67
C VAL A 24 3.34 -8.18 2.70
N LYS A 25 3.21 -7.94 1.38
CA LYS A 25 3.64 -8.87 0.33
C LYS A 25 5.15 -9.12 0.42
N ILE A 26 5.96 -8.07 0.46
CA ILE A 26 7.42 -8.21 0.52
C ILE A 26 7.85 -8.89 1.82
N SER A 27 7.27 -8.47 2.97
CA SER A 27 7.58 -9.07 4.28
C SER A 27 7.21 -10.55 4.31
N LYS A 28 6.06 -10.93 3.73
CA LYS A 28 5.62 -12.32 3.60
C LYS A 28 6.56 -13.11 2.70
N ASP A 29 6.92 -12.57 1.54
CA ASP A 29 7.83 -13.22 0.60
C ASP A 29 9.22 -13.47 1.21
N ILE A 30 9.73 -12.54 2.05
CA ILE A 30 10.97 -12.73 2.82
C ILE A 30 10.81 -13.90 3.79
N LYS A 31 9.71 -13.91 4.56
CA LYS A 31 9.43 -14.96 5.55
C LYS A 31 9.27 -16.34 4.92
N ASP A 32 8.59 -16.42 3.78
CA ASP A 32 8.30 -17.66 3.06
C ASP A 32 9.46 -18.10 2.16
N GLY A 33 10.50 -17.26 2.01
CA GLY A 33 11.67 -17.54 1.19
C GLY A 33 11.54 -17.19 -0.29
N VAL A 34 10.35 -16.85 -0.77
CA VAL A 34 10.06 -16.51 -2.18
C VAL A 34 10.84 -15.26 -2.63
N PHE A 35 11.04 -14.31 -1.72
CA PHE A 35 11.83 -13.10 -1.96
C PHE A 35 13.22 -13.42 -2.54
N PHE A 36 13.86 -14.46 -2.05
CA PHE A 36 15.23 -14.85 -2.46
C PHE A 36 15.29 -15.47 -3.88
N GLU A 37 14.12 -15.68 -4.50
CA GLU A 37 13.99 -16.15 -5.90
C GLU A 37 13.62 -15.01 -6.86
N ASN A 38 13.48 -13.77 -6.38
CA ASN A 38 13.10 -12.62 -7.20
C ASN A 38 14.15 -12.37 -8.29
N LYS A 39 13.75 -12.53 -9.55
CA LYS A 39 14.64 -12.47 -10.72
C LYS A 39 15.30 -11.10 -10.92
N ALA A 40 14.59 -10.00 -10.62
CA ALA A 40 15.14 -8.66 -10.79
C ALA A 40 16.28 -8.41 -9.78
N LEU A 41 16.09 -8.79 -8.52
CA LEU A 41 17.10 -8.69 -7.47
C LEU A 41 18.30 -9.62 -7.76
N LEU A 42 18.04 -10.87 -8.15
CA LEU A 42 19.10 -11.82 -8.55
C LEU A 42 19.92 -11.32 -9.73
N ASN A 43 19.28 -10.69 -10.73
CA ASN A 43 19.97 -10.13 -11.88
C ASN A 43 20.89 -8.96 -11.50
N ALA A 44 20.49 -8.10 -10.53
CA ALA A 44 21.36 -7.07 -10.01
C ALA A 44 22.61 -7.64 -9.33
N MET A 45 22.45 -8.71 -8.55
CA MET A 45 23.57 -9.39 -7.90
C MET A 45 24.47 -10.11 -8.91
N LYS A 46 23.88 -10.70 -9.93
CA LYS A 46 24.62 -11.32 -11.05
C LYS A 46 25.46 -10.30 -11.80
N ASN A 47 24.88 -9.11 -12.10
CA ASN A 47 25.64 -8.01 -12.75
C ASN A 47 26.87 -7.62 -11.92
N CYS A 48 26.73 -7.47 -10.59
CA CYS A 48 27.85 -7.14 -9.71
C CYS A 48 28.99 -8.19 -9.83
N LYS A 49 28.66 -9.47 -9.90
CA LYS A 49 29.65 -10.55 -10.03
C LYS A 49 30.32 -10.53 -11.41
N GLU A 50 29.57 -10.38 -12.49
CA GLU A 50 30.05 -10.36 -13.86
C GLU A 50 30.95 -9.15 -14.15
N LYS A 51 30.61 -8.00 -13.56
CA LYS A 51 31.34 -6.74 -13.74
C LYS A 51 32.39 -6.49 -12.64
N ASN A 52 32.47 -7.35 -11.62
CA ASN A 52 33.27 -7.12 -10.42
C ASN A 52 32.98 -5.74 -9.78
N SER A 53 31.73 -5.31 -9.85
CA SER A 53 31.21 -4.03 -9.39
C SER A 53 30.52 -4.14 -8.04
N ALA A 54 30.01 -3.03 -7.50
CA ALA A 54 29.36 -2.98 -6.21
C ALA A 54 27.82 -3.07 -6.33
N LEU A 55 27.19 -3.54 -5.26
CA LEU A 55 25.76 -3.41 -5.04
C LEU A 55 25.50 -2.25 -4.09
N HIS A 56 24.72 -1.27 -4.52
CA HIS A 56 24.27 -0.14 -3.73
C HIS A 56 22.78 -0.30 -3.38
N LEU A 57 22.45 -0.15 -2.11
CA LEU A 57 21.10 -0.23 -1.58
C LEU A 57 20.67 1.16 -1.09
N MET A 58 19.64 1.74 -1.65
CA MET A 58 19.19 3.06 -1.23
C MET A 58 17.71 3.04 -0.85
N GLY A 59 17.32 3.85 0.13
CA GLY A 59 15.93 3.95 0.57
C GLY A 59 15.75 4.48 1.98
N LEU A 60 14.49 4.67 2.35
CA LEU A 60 14.09 5.20 3.65
C LEU A 60 14.33 4.15 4.74
N LEU A 61 15.18 4.49 5.71
CA LEU A 61 15.58 3.60 6.79
C LEU A 61 14.72 3.85 8.04
N SER A 62 13.59 3.18 8.11
CA SER A 62 12.72 3.18 9.30
C SER A 62 11.81 1.94 9.33
N PRO A 63 11.19 1.63 10.47
CA PRO A 63 10.14 0.62 10.60
C PRO A 63 8.74 1.19 10.27
N GLY A 64 8.61 2.43 9.80
CA GLY A 64 7.34 3.13 9.61
C GLY A 64 6.40 2.46 8.59
N GLY A 65 6.95 1.75 7.60
CA GLY A 65 6.17 0.93 6.67
C GLY A 65 5.30 1.71 5.67
N VAL A 66 5.51 3.03 5.53
CA VAL A 66 4.76 3.87 4.59
C VAL A 66 5.42 3.89 3.20
N HIS A 67 6.73 4.06 3.13
CA HIS A 67 7.50 4.11 1.90
C HIS A 67 8.40 2.88 1.70
N SER A 68 8.87 2.32 2.79
CA SER A 68 9.82 1.21 2.88
C SER A 68 9.71 0.53 4.24
N HIS A 69 10.48 -0.50 4.45
CA HIS A 69 10.69 -1.10 5.78
C HIS A 69 12.13 -1.59 5.90
N MET A 70 12.78 -1.33 7.05
CA MET A 70 14.19 -1.68 7.25
C MET A 70 14.45 -3.19 7.16
N GLU A 71 13.48 -4.05 7.52
CA GLU A 71 13.60 -5.50 7.35
C GLU A 71 13.74 -5.92 5.88
N HIS A 72 13.17 -5.14 4.94
CA HIS A 72 13.35 -5.42 3.52
C HIS A 72 14.80 -5.15 3.08
N LEU A 73 15.44 -4.11 3.61
CA LEU A 73 16.87 -3.88 3.42
C LEU A 73 17.69 -5.08 3.92
N PHE A 74 17.40 -5.57 5.12
CA PHE A 74 18.12 -6.74 5.69
C PHE A 74 17.92 -7.99 4.82
N GLY A 75 16.71 -8.23 4.33
CA GLY A 75 16.44 -9.32 3.38
C GLY A 75 17.27 -9.23 2.10
N ILE A 76 17.48 -8.01 1.55
CA ILE A 76 18.33 -7.81 0.37
C ILE A 76 19.80 -8.08 0.71
N VAL A 77 20.29 -7.63 1.86
CA VAL A 77 21.68 -7.88 2.30
C VAL A 77 21.94 -9.38 2.52
N GLU A 78 20.99 -10.09 3.16
CA GLU A 78 21.06 -11.55 3.28
C GLU A 78 21.08 -12.25 1.90
N MET A 79 20.26 -11.80 0.98
CA MET A 79 20.21 -12.30 -0.39
C MET A 79 21.57 -12.09 -1.09
N ALA A 80 22.16 -10.89 -0.94
CA ALA A 80 23.48 -10.58 -1.46
C ALA A 80 24.56 -11.50 -0.86
N LYS A 81 24.52 -11.75 0.44
CA LYS A 81 25.44 -12.69 1.12
C LYS A 81 25.29 -14.11 0.60
N LYS A 82 24.06 -14.62 0.47
CA LYS A 82 23.78 -15.94 -0.08
C LYS A 82 24.29 -16.09 -1.53
N ASN A 83 24.30 -14.98 -2.28
CA ASN A 83 24.84 -14.94 -3.65
C ASN A 83 26.34 -14.66 -3.72
N GLY A 84 27.05 -14.55 -2.59
CA GLY A 84 28.50 -14.41 -2.53
C GLY A 84 29.03 -13.03 -2.95
N LEU A 85 28.25 -11.96 -2.76
CA LEU A 85 28.71 -10.59 -2.93
C LEU A 85 29.61 -10.18 -1.76
N GLU A 86 30.62 -9.35 -2.05
CA GLU A 86 31.54 -8.81 -1.05
C GLU A 86 31.45 -7.29 -0.94
N LYS A 87 30.95 -6.61 -1.97
CA LYS A 87 30.86 -5.15 -2.08
C LYS A 87 29.39 -4.72 -2.03
N VAL A 88 28.88 -4.43 -0.83
CA VAL A 88 27.51 -3.96 -0.61
C VAL A 88 27.54 -2.68 0.20
N TYR A 89 26.90 -1.62 -0.31
CA TYR A 89 26.93 -0.29 0.28
C TYR A 89 25.50 0.25 0.44
N ILE A 90 25.23 0.88 1.60
CA ILE A 90 23.91 1.40 1.96
C ILE A 90 23.92 2.92 1.90
N HIS A 91 22.95 3.49 1.21
CA HIS A 91 22.62 4.91 1.18
C HIS A 91 21.31 5.10 1.93
N ALA A 92 21.41 5.40 3.23
CA ALA A 92 20.28 5.48 4.13
C ALA A 92 19.60 6.86 4.03
N PHE A 93 18.28 6.86 3.77
CA PHE A 93 17.46 8.07 3.87
C PHE A 93 16.76 8.05 5.23
N LEU A 94 16.85 9.16 5.98
CA LEU A 94 16.24 9.25 7.31
C LEU A 94 14.83 9.77 7.22
N ASP A 95 13.95 9.28 8.10
CA ASP A 95 12.52 9.48 8.05
C ASP A 95 12.07 10.74 8.82
N GLY A 96 11.77 10.64 10.09
CA GLY A 96 11.32 11.73 10.93
C GLY A 96 9.91 12.27 10.64
N ARG A 97 9.13 11.60 9.76
CA ARG A 97 7.72 11.91 9.43
C ARG A 97 6.77 10.77 9.74
N ASP A 98 7.13 9.56 9.29
CA ASP A 98 6.33 8.36 9.47
C ASP A 98 6.69 7.65 10.79
N VAL A 99 7.74 8.15 11.45
CA VAL A 99 8.25 7.80 12.78
C VAL A 99 8.64 9.09 13.52
N PRO A 100 8.92 9.05 14.85
CA PRO A 100 9.31 10.26 15.59
C PRO A 100 10.50 10.99 14.96
N PRO A 101 10.53 12.35 15.05
CA PRO A 101 11.48 13.19 14.32
C PRO A 101 12.98 12.99 14.63
N SER A 102 13.31 12.33 15.74
CA SER A 102 14.69 12.09 16.20
C SER A 102 14.87 10.64 16.65
N SER A 103 14.47 9.69 15.81
CA SER A 103 14.52 8.24 16.09
C SER A 103 15.55 7.48 15.24
N ALA A 104 16.12 8.14 14.22
CA ALA A 104 16.99 7.46 13.25
C ALA A 104 18.31 6.94 13.86
N ALA A 105 18.80 7.52 14.96
CA ALA A 105 20.01 7.00 15.62
C ALA A 105 19.81 5.57 16.11
N GLU A 106 18.64 5.24 16.70
CA GLU A 106 18.29 3.88 17.12
C GLU A 106 18.18 2.94 15.93
N PHE A 107 17.50 3.36 14.85
CA PHE A 107 17.37 2.52 13.65
C PHE A 107 18.72 2.28 12.96
N MET A 108 19.61 3.25 13.00
CA MET A 108 20.96 3.10 12.48
C MET A 108 21.81 2.14 13.35
N GLU A 109 21.68 2.20 14.68
CA GLU A 109 22.33 1.24 15.60
C GLU A 109 21.85 -0.19 15.30
N GLN A 110 20.54 -0.41 15.13
CA GLN A 110 19.96 -1.69 14.74
C GLN A 110 20.48 -2.13 13.35
N THR A 111 20.57 -1.21 12.41
CA THR A 111 21.07 -1.52 11.06
C THR A 111 22.51 -1.96 11.09
N VAL A 112 23.40 -1.23 11.76
CA VAL A 112 24.82 -1.60 11.88
C VAL A 112 24.96 -2.97 12.55
N ALA A 113 24.22 -3.22 13.63
CA ALA A 113 24.24 -4.50 14.30
C ALA A 113 23.80 -5.67 13.41
N GLU A 114 22.76 -5.48 12.58
CA GLU A 114 22.29 -6.51 11.67
C GLU A 114 23.27 -6.74 10.50
N LEU A 115 23.88 -5.67 9.96
CA LEU A 115 24.95 -5.80 8.95
C LEU A 115 26.16 -6.57 9.49
N ASP A 116 26.56 -6.31 10.74
CA ASP A 116 27.66 -7.03 11.41
C ASP A 116 27.31 -8.51 11.60
N LYS A 117 26.09 -8.82 11.99
CA LYS A 117 25.58 -10.19 12.14
C LYS A 117 25.56 -10.95 10.81
N ILE A 118 25.13 -10.31 9.71
CA ILE A 118 25.17 -10.89 8.36
C ILE A 118 26.63 -10.97 7.86
N ALA A 119 27.52 -10.17 8.41
CA ALA A 119 28.91 -9.97 7.98
C ALA A 119 29.01 -9.53 6.52
N LEU A 120 28.16 -8.57 6.12
CA LEU A 120 28.14 -7.93 4.82
C LEU A 120 27.42 -6.59 4.88
N GLY A 121 27.90 -5.63 4.09
CA GLY A 121 27.31 -4.31 3.93
C GLY A 121 27.99 -3.24 4.79
N LYS A 122 28.04 -2.03 4.25
CA LYS A 122 28.56 -0.81 4.93
C LYS A 122 27.66 0.37 4.59
N VAL A 123 27.40 1.24 5.55
CA VAL A 123 26.74 2.51 5.30
C VAL A 123 27.71 3.44 4.59
N SER A 124 27.34 3.94 3.42
CA SER A 124 28.15 4.87 2.62
C SER A 124 27.70 6.31 2.71
N THR A 125 26.39 6.54 2.72
CA THR A 125 25.83 7.90 2.89
C THR A 125 24.58 7.88 3.74
N ILE A 126 24.32 9.01 4.40
CA ILE A 126 23.10 9.27 5.14
C ILE A 126 22.53 10.60 4.63
N SER A 127 21.22 10.68 4.45
CA SER A 127 20.56 11.92 4.03
C SER A 127 19.14 11.97 4.55
N GLY A 128 18.71 13.10 5.09
CA GLY A 128 17.31 13.30 5.42
C GLY A 128 16.41 13.18 4.18
N ARG A 129 15.19 12.67 4.38
CA ARG A 129 14.21 12.52 3.29
C ARG A 129 13.84 13.81 2.59
N PHE A 130 14.05 14.96 3.25
CA PHE A 130 13.87 16.28 2.66
C PHE A 130 14.72 16.48 1.40
N TYR A 131 15.91 15.89 1.35
CA TYR A 131 16.83 15.94 0.20
C TYR A 131 16.64 14.75 -0.73
N ALA A 132 16.63 13.54 -0.19
CA ALA A 132 16.68 12.30 -0.98
C ALA A 132 15.31 11.85 -1.49
N MET A 133 14.21 12.39 -0.97
CA MET A 133 12.85 11.97 -1.29
C MET A 133 11.95 13.17 -1.60
N ASP A 134 12.47 14.18 -2.30
CA ASP A 134 11.68 15.29 -2.81
C ASP A 134 10.67 14.82 -3.87
N ARG A 135 9.49 15.47 -3.91
CA ARG A 135 8.45 15.24 -4.92
C ARG A 135 7.90 16.52 -5.56
N ASP A 136 8.51 17.66 -5.19
CA ASP A 136 8.03 18.98 -5.56
C ASP A 136 8.92 19.65 -6.63
N ASN A 137 9.84 18.86 -7.26
CA ASN A 137 10.84 19.30 -8.23
C ASN A 137 11.83 20.34 -7.67
N ALA A 138 12.12 20.27 -6.36
CA ALA A 138 13.20 21.03 -5.75
C ALA A 138 14.55 20.35 -6.05
N TRP A 139 15.02 20.53 -7.28
CA TRP A 139 16.19 19.82 -7.80
C TRP A 139 17.49 20.12 -7.06
N ASP A 140 17.61 21.30 -6.46
CA ASP A 140 18.72 21.68 -5.57
C ASP A 140 18.83 20.78 -4.34
N ARG A 141 17.73 20.24 -3.84
CA ARG A 141 17.69 19.27 -2.76
C ARG A 141 18.13 17.88 -3.26
N VAL A 142 17.53 17.43 -4.37
CA VAL A 142 17.83 16.13 -4.98
C VAL A 142 19.31 16.05 -5.38
N GLU A 143 19.86 17.13 -5.94
CA GLU A 143 21.28 17.25 -6.34
C GLU A 143 22.22 17.03 -5.16
N LYS A 144 21.92 17.56 -3.98
CA LYS A 144 22.76 17.36 -2.78
C LYS A 144 22.82 15.89 -2.38
N ALA A 145 21.69 15.19 -2.35
CA ALA A 145 21.65 13.76 -2.04
C ALA A 145 22.36 12.94 -3.12
N TYR A 146 22.10 13.24 -4.40
CA TYR A 146 22.78 12.61 -5.53
C TYR A 146 24.31 12.82 -5.46
N SER A 147 24.77 14.05 -5.19
CA SER A 147 26.18 14.38 -5.10
C SER A 147 26.91 13.63 -3.98
N ALA A 148 26.23 13.41 -2.85
CA ALA A 148 26.79 12.60 -1.78
C ALA A 148 26.97 11.14 -2.22
N MET A 149 25.97 10.57 -2.92
CA MET A 149 26.00 9.18 -3.36
C MET A 149 26.97 8.92 -4.54
N VAL A 150 27.13 9.91 -5.45
CA VAL A 150 27.92 9.72 -6.70
C VAL A 150 29.32 10.36 -6.62
N TYR A 151 29.43 11.55 -6.04
CA TYR A 151 30.69 12.29 -5.99
C TYR A 151 31.36 12.23 -4.62
N GLY A 152 30.68 11.69 -3.61
CA GLY A 152 31.15 11.72 -2.24
C GLY A 152 31.21 13.15 -1.67
N GLU A 153 30.35 14.06 -2.15
CA GLU A 153 30.26 15.45 -1.69
C GLU A 153 29.20 15.57 -0.60
N GLY A 154 29.53 16.22 0.49
CA GLY A 154 28.68 16.38 1.65
C GLY A 154 29.46 16.48 2.94
N VAL A 155 28.77 16.47 4.07
CA VAL A 155 29.38 16.38 5.39
C VAL A 155 30.18 15.08 5.46
N LYS A 156 31.34 15.09 6.14
CA LYS A 156 32.20 13.91 6.28
C LYS A 156 32.17 13.42 7.72
N GLU A 157 31.88 12.13 7.88
CA GLU A 157 31.83 11.47 9.18
C GLU A 157 32.43 10.06 9.09
N ASN A 158 32.93 9.54 10.19
CA ASN A 158 33.55 8.21 10.24
C ASN A 158 32.61 7.13 10.81
N CYS A 159 31.54 7.53 11.50
CA CYS A 159 30.60 6.62 12.12
C CYS A 159 29.14 7.03 11.81
N PRO A 160 28.31 6.15 11.22
CA PRO A 160 26.97 6.51 10.82
C PRO A 160 26.06 6.89 11.99
N VAL A 161 26.19 6.22 13.13
CA VAL A 161 25.41 6.52 14.34
C VAL A 161 25.82 7.86 14.94
N GLN A 162 27.12 8.12 15.01
CA GLN A 162 27.62 9.39 15.54
C GLN A 162 27.26 10.57 14.64
N ALA A 163 27.25 10.36 13.33
CA ALA A 163 26.82 11.39 12.36
C ALA A 163 25.38 11.87 12.65
N ILE A 164 24.48 10.96 12.95
CA ILE A 164 23.09 11.29 13.30
C ILE A 164 23.05 12.02 14.67
N LYS A 165 23.78 11.54 15.66
CA LYS A 165 23.84 12.18 16.99
C LYS A 165 24.43 13.61 16.89
N ASN A 166 25.46 13.80 16.07
CA ASN A 166 26.02 15.14 15.80
C ASN A 166 24.99 16.07 15.12
N SER A 167 24.13 15.53 14.25
CA SER A 167 23.02 16.29 13.66
C SER A 167 22.02 16.76 14.72
N TYR A 168 21.67 15.90 15.68
CA TYR A 168 20.77 16.25 16.78
C TYR A 168 21.38 17.30 17.72
N GLU A 169 22.67 17.24 17.99
CA GLU A 169 23.40 18.26 18.78
C GLU A 169 23.35 19.66 18.11
N ASN A 170 23.20 19.69 16.80
CA ASN A 170 22.99 20.92 16.02
C ASN A 170 21.50 21.25 15.77
N GLU A 171 20.57 20.64 16.53
CA GLU A 171 19.13 20.87 16.45
C GLU A 171 18.52 20.48 15.08
N VAL A 172 19.19 19.62 14.29
CA VAL A 172 18.73 19.13 13.01
C VAL A 172 18.19 17.71 13.15
N THR A 173 16.89 17.55 12.94
CA THR A 173 16.19 16.25 13.04
C THR A 173 16.38 15.38 11.80
N ASP A 174 15.91 14.14 11.86
CA ASP A 174 16.07 13.10 10.83
C ASP A 174 15.73 13.60 9.44
N GLU A 175 14.54 14.18 9.28
CA GLU A 175 14.02 14.64 7.98
C GLU A 175 14.97 15.61 7.27
N PHE A 176 15.64 16.48 8.03
CA PHE A 176 16.44 17.59 7.51
C PHE A 176 17.95 17.37 7.60
N MET A 177 18.39 16.16 8.00
CA MET A 177 19.82 15.86 8.08
C MET A 177 20.48 16.07 6.72
N LEU A 178 21.53 16.89 6.72
CA LEU A 178 22.33 17.18 5.51
C LEU A 178 22.95 15.88 4.94
N PRO A 179 23.04 15.75 3.61
CA PRO A 179 23.73 14.62 3.01
C PRO A 179 25.14 14.47 3.54
N THR A 180 25.40 13.32 4.15
CA THR A 180 26.63 12.99 4.88
C THR A 180 27.25 11.74 4.29
N VAL A 181 28.53 11.78 4.03
CA VAL A 181 29.34 10.67 3.49
C VAL A 181 30.10 10.02 4.63
N ILE A 182 29.98 8.70 4.75
CA ILE A 182 30.61 7.90 5.80
C ILE A 182 31.91 7.30 5.30
N GLU A 183 32.98 7.43 6.09
CA GLU A 183 34.29 6.89 5.76
C GLU A 183 34.28 5.36 5.60
N GLY A 184 34.97 4.86 4.60
CA GLY A 184 34.99 3.42 4.27
C GLY A 184 33.80 2.91 3.47
N GLY A 185 32.83 3.80 3.14
CA GLY A 185 31.83 3.57 2.13
C GLY A 185 32.33 3.90 0.72
N GLU A 186 31.63 3.43 -0.31
CA GLU A 186 31.93 3.77 -1.71
C GLU A 186 30.78 4.52 -2.37
N GLN A 187 31.12 5.28 -3.42
CA GLN A 187 30.21 6.02 -4.26
C GLN A 187 29.71 5.15 -5.42
N ILE A 188 28.51 5.47 -5.90
CA ILE A 188 27.89 4.83 -7.07
C ILE A 188 28.63 5.24 -8.34
N LYS A 189 29.04 4.28 -9.15
CA LYS A 189 29.78 4.48 -10.39
C LYS A 189 29.24 3.59 -11.52
N ALA A 190 29.74 3.81 -12.72
CA ALA A 190 29.33 3.03 -13.89
C ALA A 190 29.48 1.52 -13.66
N ASP A 191 28.54 0.76 -14.23
CA ASP A 191 28.42 -0.70 -14.14
C ASP A 191 28.01 -1.25 -12.76
N ASP A 192 27.86 -0.41 -11.72
CA ASP A 192 27.32 -0.85 -10.43
C ASP A 192 25.84 -1.22 -10.56
N SER A 193 25.37 -2.02 -9.60
CA SER A 193 23.94 -2.27 -9.43
C SER A 193 23.39 -1.43 -8.29
N VAL A 194 22.21 -0.87 -8.48
CA VAL A 194 21.47 -0.11 -7.45
C VAL A 194 20.13 -0.78 -7.23
N ILE A 195 19.76 -1.03 -5.98
CA ILE A 195 18.41 -1.44 -5.59
C ILE A 195 17.83 -0.34 -4.71
N PHE A 196 16.74 0.29 -5.18
CA PHE A 196 15.97 1.24 -4.39
C PHE A 196 14.85 0.48 -3.70
N PHE A 197 14.96 0.27 -2.38
CA PHE A 197 14.05 -0.62 -1.65
C PHE A 197 12.74 0.05 -1.19
N ASN A 198 12.49 1.30 -1.54
CA ASN A 198 11.17 1.91 -1.34
C ASN A 198 10.14 1.25 -2.26
N PHE A 199 8.97 0.89 -1.70
CA PHE A 199 7.86 0.32 -2.46
C PHE A 199 6.76 1.34 -2.80
N ARG A 200 6.75 2.54 -2.20
CA ARG A 200 5.83 3.63 -2.52
C ARG A 200 6.48 4.58 -3.53
N PRO A 201 5.79 4.88 -4.67
CA PRO A 201 6.40 5.54 -5.83
C PRO A 201 6.60 7.05 -5.68
N ASP A 202 5.68 7.75 -5.01
CA ASP A 202 5.51 9.22 -5.10
C ASP A 202 6.79 10.01 -4.81
N ARG A 203 7.58 9.59 -3.82
CA ARG A 203 8.84 10.24 -3.42
C ARG A 203 10.11 9.54 -3.93
N ALA A 204 9.96 8.44 -4.68
CA ALA A 204 11.10 7.75 -5.26
C ALA A 204 11.42 8.22 -6.70
N ARG A 205 10.43 8.80 -7.40
CA ARG A 205 10.52 9.12 -8.83
C ARG A 205 11.68 10.05 -9.17
N GLN A 206 11.83 11.16 -8.45
CA GLN A 206 12.73 12.24 -8.86
C GLN A 206 14.19 11.84 -8.77
N ILE A 207 14.61 11.28 -7.64
CA ILE A 207 15.99 10.84 -7.48
C ILE A 207 16.30 9.65 -8.40
N THR A 208 15.33 8.76 -8.64
CA THR A 208 15.52 7.67 -9.60
C THR A 208 15.76 8.22 -11.01
N ARG A 209 14.96 9.20 -11.47
CA ARG A 209 15.19 9.85 -12.78
C ARG A 209 16.57 10.47 -12.88
N ALA A 210 17.09 11.08 -11.81
CA ALA A 210 18.43 11.64 -11.81
C ALA A 210 19.52 10.57 -12.06
N PHE A 211 19.28 9.31 -11.72
CA PHE A 211 20.20 8.21 -11.98
C PHE A 211 20.02 7.58 -13.37
N VAL A 212 18.76 7.38 -13.80
CA VAL A 212 18.45 6.44 -14.90
C VAL A 212 18.04 7.10 -16.20
N ASP A 213 17.64 8.37 -16.16
CA ASP A 213 17.14 9.08 -17.34
C ASP A 213 18.30 9.79 -18.07
N PRO A 214 18.68 9.38 -19.30
CA PRO A 214 19.74 10.05 -20.05
C PRO A 214 19.38 11.53 -20.39
N ASP A 215 18.07 11.82 -20.54
CA ASP A 215 17.57 13.13 -20.92
C ASP A 215 17.20 13.99 -19.67
N PHE A 216 17.62 13.59 -18.48
CA PHE A 216 17.38 14.31 -17.25
C PHE A 216 18.00 15.71 -17.26
N THR A 217 17.19 16.74 -16.94
CA THR A 217 17.57 18.16 -16.97
C THR A 217 17.39 18.89 -15.63
N GLY A 218 17.08 18.20 -14.53
CA GLY A 218 16.81 18.82 -13.23
C GLY A 218 18.05 19.52 -12.62
N PHE A 219 19.24 18.95 -12.85
CA PHE A 219 20.54 19.54 -12.53
C PHE A 219 21.63 18.96 -13.43
N GLU A 220 22.79 19.61 -13.47
CA GLU A 220 23.93 19.12 -14.28
C GLU A 220 24.66 17.98 -13.56
N ARG A 221 24.75 16.82 -14.22
CA ARG A 221 25.55 15.70 -13.75
C ARG A 221 27.02 15.90 -14.14
N LYS A 222 27.90 16.17 -13.15
CA LYS A 222 29.32 16.49 -13.38
C LYS A 222 30.06 15.47 -14.22
N ASN A 223 29.71 14.18 -14.07
CA ASN A 223 30.31 13.06 -14.81
C ASN A 223 29.45 12.61 -16.02
N GLY A 224 28.43 13.39 -16.38
CA GLY A 224 27.45 13.00 -17.38
C GLY A 224 26.56 11.82 -16.95
N PHE A 225 25.87 11.24 -17.91
CA PHE A 225 25.11 10.01 -17.70
C PHE A 225 26.03 8.79 -17.75
N PHE A 226 25.81 7.83 -16.87
CA PHE A 226 26.49 6.53 -16.89
C PHE A 226 25.49 5.39 -16.63
N ASN A 227 25.79 4.23 -17.18
CA ASN A 227 24.91 3.08 -17.08
C ASN A 227 25.00 2.42 -15.72
N LEU A 228 23.82 2.09 -15.15
CA LEU A 228 23.64 1.32 -13.93
C LEU A 228 22.72 0.14 -14.21
N HIS A 229 22.88 -0.93 -13.46
CA HIS A 229 21.80 -1.91 -13.33
C HIS A 229 20.87 -1.48 -12.21
N PHE A 230 19.83 -0.71 -12.54
CA PHE A 230 18.96 -0.09 -11.55
C PHE A 230 17.68 -0.90 -11.35
N VAL A 231 17.40 -1.29 -10.10
CA VAL A 231 16.19 -2.01 -9.71
C VAL A 231 15.36 -1.15 -8.77
N CYS A 232 14.13 -0.89 -9.18
CA CYS A 232 13.09 -0.30 -8.32
C CYS A 232 12.33 -1.43 -7.61
N MET A 233 12.09 -1.31 -6.31
CA MET A 233 11.30 -2.31 -5.59
C MET A 233 9.89 -2.42 -6.15
N ALA A 234 9.25 -1.30 -6.47
CA ALA A 234 7.96 -1.22 -7.16
C ALA A 234 8.07 -0.37 -8.43
N GLN A 235 7.05 -0.38 -9.27
CA GLN A 235 6.99 0.50 -10.43
C GLN A 235 6.75 1.95 -10.00
N TYR A 236 7.78 2.80 -10.08
CA TYR A 236 7.64 4.21 -9.70
C TYR A 236 6.97 5.05 -10.78
N ASP A 237 7.25 4.74 -12.04
CA ASP A 237 6.69 5.39 -13.21
C ASP A 237 6.84 4.46 -14.42
N ALA A 238 5.75 4.23 -15.15
CA ALA A 238 5.77 3.35 -16.34
C ALA A 238 6.64 3.89 -17.47
N SER A 239 6.88 5.21 -17.52
CA SER A 239 7.73 5.87 -18.52
C SER A 239 9.22 5.95 -18.12
N MET A 240 9.61 5.41 -16.96
CA MET A 240 10.97 5.53 -16.46
C MET A 240 11.92 4.61 -17.24
N PRO A 241 12.95 5.15 -17.92
CA PRO A 241 13.88 4.34 -18.69
C PRO A 241 14.88 3.62 -17.79
N ASN A 242 15.57 2.61 -18.35
CA ASN A 242 16.75 1.96 -17.76
C ASN A 242 16.54 1.41 -16.35
N VAL A 243 15.32 0.95 -16.02
CA VAL A 243 15.00 0.33 -14.74
C VAL A 243 14.43 -1.08 -14.92
N THR A 244 14.66 -1.90 -13.92
CA THR A 244 13.97 -3.18 -13.73
C THR A 244 13.10 -3.06 -12.48
N VAL A 245 11.93 -3.68 -12.45
CA VAL A 245 11.01 -3.63 -11.32
C VAL A 245 10.97 -4.98 -10.64
N ALA A 246 11.24 -5.00 -9.32
CA ALA A 246 11.24 -6.23 -8.53
C ALA A 246 9.81 -6.75 -8.28
N TYR A 247 8.89 -5.83 -7.99
CA TYR A 247 7.46 -6.10 -7.79
C TYR A 247 6.65 -5.22 -8.74
N PRO A 248 6.41 -5.67 -9.98
CA PRO A 248 5.57 -4.94 -10.92
C PRO A 248 4.12 -4.89 -10.43
N PRO A 249 3.30 -3.91 -10.90
CA PRO A 249 1.88 -3.89 -10.62
C PRO A 249 1.23 -5.22 -11.00
N GLU A 250 0.50 -5.80 -10.06
CA GLU A 250 -0.27 -7.00 -10.31
C GLU A 250 -1.59 -6.63 -10.95
N GLN A 251 -1.82 -7.11 -12.18
CA GLN A 251 -3.13 -6.98 -12.80
C GLN A 251 -4.04 -8.05 -12.21
N LEU A 252 -5.07 -7.59 -11.50
CA LEU A 252 -6.10 -8.47 -10.99
C LEU A 252 -7.04 -8.84 -12.13
N THR A 253 -6.91 -10.06 -12.61
CA THR A 253 -7.80 -10.63 -13.63
C THR A 253 -8.82 -11.55 -13.00
N MET A 254 -9.91 -11.81 -13.71
CA MET A 254 -11.01 -12.69 -13.27
C MET A 254 -11.58 -12.27 -11.92
N THR A 255 -11.67 -10.94 -11.70
CA THR A 255 -12.44 -10.39 -10.57
C THR A 255 -13.91 -10.79 -10.73
N MET A 256 -14.65 -10.78 -9.63
CA MET A 256 -16.09 -11.13 -9.62
C MET A 256 -16.85 -10.36 -10.71
N GLY A 257 -16.61 -9.04 -10.84
CA GLY A 257 -17.24 -8.23 -11.88
C GLY A 257 -16.90 -8.66 -13.30
N GLU A 258 -15.63 -8.93 -13.58
CA GLU A 258 -15.17 -9.43 -14.86
C GLU A 258 -15.74 -10.83 -15.16
N TYR A 259 -15.75 -11.71 -14.16
CA TYR A 259 -16.22 -13.09 -14.33
C TYR A 259 -17.72 -13.17 -14.57
N LEU A 260 -18.53 -12.40 -13.84
CA LEU A 260 -19.98 -12.27 -14.08
C LEU A 260 -20.26 -11.77 -15.50
N SER A 261 -19.57 -10.73 -15.94
CA SER A 261 -19.70 -10.20 -17.30
C SER A 261 -19.38 -11.24 -18.37
N LYS A 262 -18.22 -11.93 -18.24
CA LYS A 262 -17.84 -13.01 -19.17
C LYS A 262 -18.82 -14.20 -19.18
N SER A 263 -19.55 -14.37 -18.10
CA SER A 263 -20.59 -15.41 -17.96
C SER A 263 -21.97 -14.94 -18.41
N GLY A 264 -22.10 -13.74 -18.96
CA GLY A 264 -23.36 -13.17 -19.43
C GLY A 264 -24.34 -12.80 -18.31
N LYS A 265 -23.84 -12.63 -17.06
CA LYS A 265 -24.62 -12.24 -15.90
C LYS A 265 -24.73 -10.73 -15.79
N THR A 266 -25.90 -10.26 -15.33
CA THR A 266 -26.16 -8.86 -15.06
C THR A 266 -25.83 -8.50 -13.61
N GLN A 267 -25.27 -7.32 -13.40
CA GLN A 267 -24.84 -6.90 -12.07
C GLN A 267 -25.07 -5.40 -11.82
N LEU A 268 -25.38 -5.06 -10.58
CA LEU A 268 -25.52 -3.67 -10.13
C LEU A 268 -24.47 -3.36 -9.07
N ARG A 269 -23.85 -2.17 -9.17
CA ARG A 269 -23.06 -1.52 -8.12
C ARG A 269 -23.82 -0.33 -7.62
N ILE A 270 -24.04 -0.25 -6.30
CA ILE A 270 -24.79 0.84 -5.71
C ILE A 270 -24.18 1.26 -4.38
N ALA A 271 -23.96 2.55 -4.22
CA ALA A 271 -23.56 3.18 -2.96
C ALA A 271 -23.79 4.70 -3.04
N GLU A 272 -23.72 5.35 -1.88
CA GLU A 272 -23.59 6.79 -1.85
C GLU A 272 -22.14 7.24 -2.10
N THR A 273 -21.92 8.55 -2.36
CA THR A 273 -20.64 9.13 -2.84
C THR A 273 -19.42 8.63 -2.06
N GLN A 274 -19.51 8.54 -0.72
CA GLN A 274 -18.39 8.16 0.15
C GLN A 274 -17.89 6.74 -0.06
N LYS A 275 -18.74 5.84 -0.54
CA LYS A 275 -18.43 4.42 -0.73
C LYS A 275 -18.59 3.94 -2.19
N TYR A 276 -18.85 4.85 -3.12
CA TYR A 276 -19.05 4.48 -4.53
C TYR A 276 -17.80 3.83 -5.16
N ALA A 277 -16.63 4.41 -4.93
CA ALA A 277 -15.37 3.84 -5.42
C ALA A 277 -15.09 2.45 -4.84
N HIS A 278 -15.60 2.16 -3.63
CA HIS A 278 -15.38 0.86 -2.98
C HIS A 278 -16.13 -0.27 -3.72
N VAL A 279 -17.37 -0.02 -4.12
CA VAL A 279 -18.17 -1.02 -4.85
C VAL A 279 -17.92 -1.02 -6.37
N THR A 280 -17.16 -0.06 -6.90
CA THR A 280 -16.82 0.04 -8.33
C THR A 280 -15.32 -0.22 -8.56
N PHE A 281 -14.50 0.82 -8.50
CA PHE A 281 -13.06 0.78 -8.80
C PHE A 281 -12.31 -0.29 -7.99
N PHE A 282 -12.44 -0.26 -6.65
CA PHE A 282 -11.72 -1.23 -5.80
C PHE A 282 -12.26 -2.64 -5.92
N PHE A 283 -13.58 -2.82 -5.99
CA PHE A 283 -14.19 -4.12 -6.19
C PHE A 283 -13.80 -4.73 -7.56
N ASN A 284 -13.60 -3.90 -8.57
CA ASN A 284 -13.14 -4.32 -9.90
C ASN A 284 -11.61 -4.45 -10.00
N GLY A 285 -10.89 -4.48 -8.86
CA GLY A 285 -9.46 -4.72 -8.85
C GLY A 285 -8.59 -3.52 -9.29
N GLY A 286 -9.10 -2.30 -9.16
CA GLY A 286 -8.42 -1.07 -9.58
C GLY A 286 -8.74 -0.66 -11.03
N GLU A 287 -9.78 -1.24 -11.63
CA GLU A 287 -10.23 -0.91 -12.98
C GLU A 287 -11.43 0.04 -12.95
N GLU A 288 -11.30 1.22 -13.58
CA GLU A 288 -12.42 2.17 -13.76
C GLU A 288 -13.46 1.67 -14.76
N LYS A 289 -13.07 0.74 -15.61
CA LYS A 289 -13.94 0.21 -16.66
C LYS A 289 -15.19 -0.42 -16.07
N GLN A 290 -16.34 -0.01 -16.59
CA GLN A 290 -17.60 -0.69 -16.40
C GLN A 290 -17.63 -1.94 -17.29
N PHE A 291 -17.88 -3.10 -16.72
CA PHE A 291 -17.98 -4.35 -17.46
C PHE A 291 -19.32 -4.46 -18.22
N GLU A 292 -19.37 -5.28 -19.25
CA GLU A 292 -20.63 -5.56 -19.94
C GLU A 292 -21.63 -6.21 -18.98
N GLY A 293 -22.87 -5.73 -18.94
CA GLY A 293 -23.88 -6.18 -17.99
C GLY A 293 -23.75 -5.58 -16.58
N GLU A 294 -22.80 -4.69 -16.34
CA GLU A 294 -22.66 -3.95 -15.09
C GLU A 294 -23.35 -2.59 -15.17
N ASP A 295 -24.31 -2.35 -14.30
CA ASP A 295 -24.89 -1.03 -14.09
C ASP A 295 -24.37 -0.42 -12.78
N ARG A 296 -24.38 0.91 -12.70
CA ARG A 296 -23.91 1.67 -11.54
C ARG A 296 -24.94 2.71 -11.13
N ILE A 297 -25.29 2.74 -9.85
CA ILE A 297 -26.15 3.77 -9.25
C ILE A 297 -25.33 4.50 -8.17
N LEU A 298 -25.14 5.78 -8.38
CA LEU A 298 -24.52 6.68 -7.41
C LEU A 298 -25.60 7.56 -6.77
N ILE A 299 -25.74 7.45 -5.45
CA ILE A 299 -26.56 8.34 -4.65
C ILE A 299 -25.66 9.42 -4.04
N LYS A 300 -26.05 10.69 -4.13
CA LYS A 300 -25.26 11.78 -3.54
C LYS A 300 -25.29 11.69 -2.02
N SER A 301 -24.12 11.70 -1.36
CA SER A 301 -24.04 11.88 0.10
C SER A 301 -24.55 13.24 0.53
N PRO A 302 -25.08 13.39 1.77
CA PRO A 302 -25.55 14.67 2.27
C PRO A 302 -24.42 15.70 2.32
N ASP A 303 -24.76 16.95 2.04
CA ASP A 303 -23.84 18.08 2.10
C ASP A 303 -23.84 18.66 3.52
N VAL A 304 -23.09 18.01 4.42
CA VAL A 304 -22.94 18.37 5.82
C VAL A 304 -21.44 18.49 6.16
N GLU A 305 -21.11 19.28 7.18
CA GLU A 305 -19.72 19.48 7.59
C GLU A 305 -19.12 18.19 8.17
N THR A 306 -19.89 17.49 9.01
CA THR A 306 -19.55 16.19 9.58
C THR A 306 -20.78 15.29 9.58
N PHE A 307 -20.60 13.96 9.43
CA PHE A 307 -21.73 13.04 9.25
C PHE A 307 -22.51 12.70 10.53
N ASP A 308 -22.01 13.07 11.71
CA ASP A 308 -22.80 13.03 12.96
C ASP A 308 -23.98 13.98 12.95
N LEU A 309 -23.95 15.04 12.14
CA LEU A 309 -25.06 15.97 11.95
C LEU A 309 -26.24 15.36 11.15
N LYS A 310 -25.97 14.29 10.39
CA LYS A 310 -26.97 13.52 9.64
C LYS A 310 -26.55 12.04 9.61
N PRO A 311 -26.74 11.29 10.73
CA PRO A 311 -26.25 9.91 10.86
C PRO A 311 -26.84 8.91 9.86
N GLU A 312 -28.09 9.12 9.45
CA GLU A 312 -28.75 8.33 8.42
C GLU A 312 -28.11 8.52 7.03
N MET A 313 -27.32 9.57 6.84
CA MET A 313 -26.67 9.94 5.59
C MET A 313 -27.66 9.85 4.40
N SER A 314 -27.37 9.04 3.39
CA SER A 314 -28.30 8.74 2.27
C SER A 314 -28.75 7.26 2.26
N ALA A 315 -28.74 6.60 3.43
CA ALA A 315 -29.08 5.18 3.51
C ALA A 315 -30.49 4.86 3.01
N TYR A 316 -31.46 5.72 3.32
CA TYR A 316 -32.86 5.50 2.90
C TYR A 316 -33.02 5.63 1.39
N GLU A 317 -32.38 6.61 0.75
CA GLU A 317 -32.39 6.79 -0.71
C GLU A 317 -31.68 5.64 -1.42
N VAL A 318 -30.58 5.14 -0.84
CA VAL A 318 -29.88 3.94 -1.33
C VAL A 318 -30.78 2.71 -1.17
N CYS A 319 -31.48 2.58 -0.03
CA CYS A 319 -32.39 1.46 0.23
C CYS A 319 -33.54 1.44 -0.78
N ASP A 320 -34.19 2.57 -1.02
CA ASP A 320 -35.29 2.65 -1.97
C ASP A 320 -34.82 2.27 -3.38
N ALA A 321 -33.66 2.77 -3.81
CA ALA A 321 -33.11 2.46 -5.12
C ALA A 321 -32.72 0.96 -5.26
N VAL A 322 -32.18 0.33 -4.22
CA VAL A 322 -31.82 -1.09 -4.27
C VAL A 322 -33.07 -1.98 -4.22
N VAL A 323 -34.08 -1.61 -3.46
CA VAL A 323 -35.37 -2.35 -3.43
C VAL A 323 -36.07 -2.29 -4.80
N ASP A 324 -36.05 -1.13 -5.46
CA ASP A 324 -36.55 -0.98 -6.82
C ASP A 324 -35.75 -1.84 -7.82
N ALA A 325 -34.42 -1.87 -7.67
CA ALA A 325 -33.56 -2.73 -8.49
C ALA A 325 -33.84 -4.22 -8.30
N ILE A 326 -34.04 -4.68 -7.05
CA ILE A 326 -34.44 -6.06 -6.74
C ILE A 326 -35.80 -6.38 -7.37
N ASN A 327 -36.78 -5.49 -7.23
CA ASN A 327 -38.13 -5.68 -7.75
C ASN A 327 -38.18 -5.70 -9.29
N SER A 328 -37.20 -5.10 -9.96
CA SER A 328 -37.11 -5.04 -11.42
C SER A 328 -36.77 -6.37 -12.10
N ASP A 329 -36.27 -7.35 -11.35
CA ASP A 329 -35.78 -8.64 -11.85
C ASP A 329 -34.66 -8.50 -12.92
N LYS A 330 -33.98 -7.33 -12.95
CA LYS A 330 -32.97 -7.02 -13.98
C LYS A 330 -31.60 -7.63 -13.67
N TYR A 331 -31.25 -7.78 -12.40
CA TYR A 331 -29.90 -8.10 -11.98
C TYR A 331 -29.79 -9.48 -11.35
N ASP A 332 -28.78 -10.25 -11.79
CA ASP A 332 -28.40 -11.51 -11.16
C ASP A 332 -27.66 -11.26 -9.83
N VAL A 333 -26.86 -10.17 -9.75
CA VAL A 333 -26.05 -9.82 -8.58
C VAL A 333 -26.12 -8.33 -8.28
N ILE A 334 -26.24 -7.97 -7.01
CA ILE A 334 -26.20 -6.59 -6.54
C ILE A 334 -25.08 -6.48 -5.49
N ILE A 335 -24.15 -5.53 -5.67
CA ILE A 335 -23.13 -5.18 -4.69
C ILE A 335 -23.44 -3.80 -4.14
N LEU A 336 -23.69 -3.72 -2.85
CA LEU A 336 -24.11 -2.55 -2.11
C LEU A 336 -23.15 -2.29 -0.94
N ASN A 337 -22.84 -1.02 -0.67
CA ASN A 337 -22.22 -0.59 0.58
C ASN A 337 -22.98 0.59 1.20
N TYR A 338 -23.39 0.44 2.46
CA TYR A 338 -23.90 1.53 3.29
C TYR A 338 -22.75 2.22 4.01
N ALA A 339 -22.58 3.51 3.79
CA ALA A 339 -21.43 4.28 4.30
C ALA A 339 -21.51 4.63 5.79
N ASN A 340 -22.69 4.52 6.38
CA ASN A 340 -23.07 5.12 7.66
C ASN A 340 -22.16 4.72 8.83
N CYS A 341 -22.01 3.43 9.12
CA CYS A 341 -21.28 2.96 10.30
C CYS A 341 -19.80 3.37 10.27
N ASP A 342 -19.20 3.44 9.09
CA ASP A 342 -17.81 3.90 8.93
C ASP A 342 -17.73 5.43 9.02
N MET A 343 -18.46 6.14 8.18
CA MET A 343 -18.35 7.60 8.08
C MET A 343 -18.76 8.32 9.36
N VAL A 344 -19.82 7.87 10.03
CA VAL A 344 -20.27 8.41 11.30
C VAL A 344 -19.36 7.96 12.45
N GLY A 345 -18.89 6.71 12.42
CA GLY A 345 -17.93 6.18 13.40
C GLY A 345 -16.65 7.01 13.50
N HIS A 346 -16.15 7.51 12.36
CA HIS A 346 -14.98 8.40 12.32
C HIS A 346 -15.17 9.73 13.06
N THR A 347 -16.40 10.15 13.36
CA THR A 347 -16.67 11.37 14.14
C THR A 347 -16.42 11.18 15.63
N GLY A 348 -16.42 9.94 16.13
CA GLY A 348 -16.28 9.62 17.54
C GLY A 348 -17.49 9.95 18.39
N ILE A 349 -18.63 10.30 17.77
CA ILE A 349 -19.89 10.67 18.47
C ILE A 349 -20.76 9.42 18.63
N PHE A 350 -20.81 8.87 19.83
CA PHE A 350 -21.47 7.59 20.12
C PHE A 350 -22.96 7.57 19.74
N ASP A 351 -23.73 8.57 20.15
CA ASP A 351 -25.18 8.61 19.88
C ASP A 351 -25.45 8.70 18.36
N ALA A 352 -24.61 9.40 17.63
CA ALA A 352 -24.70 9.45 16.17
C ALA A 352 -24.38 8.09 15.53
N ALA A 353 -23.36 7.39 16.04
CA ALA A 353 -23.03 6.04 15.58
C ALA A 353 -24.20 5.05 15.84
N VAL A 354 -24.87 5.14 16.98
CA VAL A 354 -26.07 4.34 17.27
C VAL A 354 -27.16 4.64 16.24
N ALA A 355 -27.47 5.90 15.99
CA ALA A 355 -28.49 6.29 15.01
C ALA A 355 -28.12 5.84 13.57
N ALA A 356 -26.84 5.87 13.23
CA ALA A 356 -26.35 5.36 11.95
C ALA A 356 -26.57 3.84 11.80
N VAL A 357 -26.30 3.06 12.84
CA VAL A 357 -26.55 1.60 12.87
C VAL A 357 -28.04 1.30 12.75
N GLU A 358 -28.90 2.01 13.49
CA GLU A 358 -30.36 1.84 13.44
C GLU A 358 -30.93 2.15 12.04
N ALA A 359 -30.41 3.18 11.37
CA ALA A 359 -30.79 3.48 9.99
C ALA A 359 -30.40 2.36 9.02
N VAL A 360 -29.17 1.84 9.13
CA VAL A 360 -28.69 0.72 8.31
C VAL A 360 -29.49 -0.55 8.58
N ASP A 361 -29.76 -0.88 9.85
CA ASP A 361 -30.56 -2.06 10.23
C ASP A 361 -31.97 -2.00 9.59
N THR A 362 -32.61 -0.84 9.67
CA THR A 362 -33.91 -0.61 9.02
C THR A 362 -33.86 -0.82 7.50
N CYS A 363 -32.80 -0.33 6.84
CA CYS A 363 -32.62 -0.46 5.40
C CYS A 363 -32.32 -1.92 5.00
N VAL A 364 -31.44 -2.59 5.75
CA VAL A 364 -31.08 -4.00 5.53
C VAL A 364 -32.34 -4.88 5.68
N GLY A 365 -33.18 -4.63 6.70
CA GLY A 365 -34.45 -5.37 6.86
C GLY A 365 -35.35 -5.29 5.62
N LYS A 366 -35.58 -4.06 5.10
CA LYS A 366 -36.39 -3.87 3.88
C LYS A 366 -35.78 -4.57 2.64
N MET A 367 -34.46 -4.50 2.49
CA MET A 367 -33.76 -5.12 1.40
C MET A 367 -33.85 -6.67 1.49
N VAL A 368 -33.69 -7.23 2.69
CA VAL A 368 -33.82 -8.68 2.93
C VAL A 368 -35.23 -9.16 2.60
N ASP A 369 -36.26 -8.44 3.05
CA ASP A 369 -37.65 -8.78 2.72
C ASP A 369 -37.88 -8.80 1.21
N ALA A 370 -37.37 -7.81 0.50
CA ALA A 370 -37.50 -7.72 -0.96
C ALA A 370 -36.78 -8.89 -1.67
N ILE A 371 -35.55 -9.24 -1.26
CA ILE A 371 -34.79 -10.32 -1.89
C ILE A 371 -35.40 -11.68 -1.62
N LEU A 372 -35.89 -11.92 -0.39
CA LEU A 372 -36.57 -13.17 -0.05
C LEU A 372 -37.90 -13.33 -0.80
N ALA A 373 -38.63 -12.24 -1.02
CA ALA A 373 -39.85 -12.25 -1.83
C ALA A 373 -39.58 -12.65 -3.29
N LYS A 374 -38.36 -12.43 -3.78
CA LYS A 374 -37.91 -12.85 -5.12
C LYS A 374 -37.26 -14.23 -5.14
N GLY A 375 -37.14 -14.91 -4.00
CA GLY A 375 -36.43 -16.18 -3.89
C GLY A 375 -34.93 -16.08 -4.05
N GLY A 376 -34.39 -14.88 -3.82
CA GLY A 376 -32.96 -14.60 -3.84
C GLY A 376 -32.30 -14.83 -2.48
N ALA A 377 -30.96 -14.64 -2.44
CA ALA A 377 -30.15 -14.73 -1.23
C ALA A 377 -29.35 -13.46 -1.00
N ALA A 378 -29.00 -13.19 0.27
CA ALA A 378 -28.16 -12.07 0.65
C ALA A 378 -27.01 -12.52 1.56
N LEU A 379 -25.81 -12.05 1.27
CA LEU A 379 -24.66 -12.07 2.18
C LEU A 379 -24.54 -10.68 2.80
N ILE A 380 -24.63 -10.59 4.12
CA ILE A 380 -24.58 -9.33 4.87
C ILE A 380 -23.32 -9.35 5.75
N THR A 381 -22.43 -8.39 5.54
CA THR A 381 -21.16 -8.29 6.27
C THR A 381 -20.71 -6.84 6.35
N ALA A 382 -19.54 -6.62 6.95
CA ALA A 382 -18.79 -5.36 6.84
C ALA A 382 -17.44 -5.61 6.15
N ASP A 383 -16.91 -4.58 5.53
CA ASP A 383 -15.57 -4.61 4.94
C ASP A 383 -14.46 -4.45 6.00
N HIS A 384 -14.76 -3.77 7.10
CA HIS A 384 -13.89 -3.60 8.28
C HIS A 384 -14.72 -3.17 9.50
N GLY A 385 -14.11 -3.18 10.67
CA GLY A 385 -14.70 -2.61 11.86
C GLY A 385 -14.38 -1.11 12.02
N ASN A 386 -15.29 -0.36 12.62
CA ASN A 386 -15.18 1.05 13.01
C ASN A 386 -16.11 1.36 14.19
N ALA A 387 -17.42 1.43 13.95
CA ALA A 387 -18.44 1.71 14.97
C ALA A 387 -18.56 0.61 16.06
N ASP A 388 -17.88 -0.52 15.89
CA ASP A 388 -17.77 -1.59 16.89
C ASP A 388 -16.88 -1.21 18.09
N LYS A 389 -16.10 -0.12 17.97
CA LYS A 389 -15.29 0.46 19.03
C LYS A 389 -15.31 1.98 18.97
N MET A 390 -16.02 2.62 19.91
CA MET A 390 -16.19 4.08 19.93
C MET A 390 -15.32 4.79 20.97
N TYR A 391 -14.65 4.05 21.87
CA TYR A 391 -13.84 4.63 22.95
C TYR A 391 -12.50 3.92 23.12
N GLU A 392 -11.49 4.70 23.48
CA GLU A 392 -10.24 4.18 24.00
C GLU A 392 -10.38 3.77 25.49
N PRO A 393 -9.43 3.00 26.05
CA PRO A 393 -9.48 2.59 27.45
C PRO A 393 -9.50 3.76 28.46
N ASP A 394 -9.02 4.93 28.08
CA ASP A 394 -9.04 6.15 28.88
C ASP A 394 -10.35 6.94 28.77
N GLY A 395 -11.31 6.47 27.96
CA GLY A 395 -12.59 7.10 27.70
C GLY A 395 -12.58 8.18 26.61
N SER A 396 -11.44 8.44 25.97
CA SER A 396 -11.39 9.32 24.80
C SER A 396 -12.04 8.67 23.58
N PRO A 397 -12.59 9.46 22.64
CA PRO A 397 -13.20 8.92 21.43
C PRO A 397 -12.18 8.12 20.59
N PHE A 398 -12.60 6.94 20.15
CA PHE A 398 -11.88 6.17 19.14
C PHE A 398 -12.49 6.43 17.76
N THR A 399 -11.70 6.86 16.80
CA THR A 399 -12.17 7.31 15.48
C THR A 399 -11.49 6.58 14.32
N ALA A 400 -10.76 5.50 14.60
CA ALA A 400 -10.05 4.72 13.60
C ALA A 400 -10.77 3.40 13.30
N HIS A 401 -10.34 2.71 12.26
CA HIS A 401 -10.82 1.35 12.00
C HIS A 401 -10.26 0.36 13.02
N THR A 402 -11.02 -0.70 13.28
CA THR A 402 -10.59 -1.80 14.15
C THR A 402 -10.10 -2.99 13.30
N THR A 403 -9.38 -3.89 13.96
CA THR A 403 -9.01 -5.19 13.41
C THR A 403 -9.91 -6.31 13.93
N ASN A 404 -11.04 -5.96 14.54
CA ASN A 404 -11.99 -6.94 15.02
C ASN A 404 -12.61 -7.72 13.86
N PRO A 405 -12.91 -9.02 14.05
CA PRO A 405 -13.63 -9.79 13.06
C PRO A 405 -14.99 -9.16 12.76
N VAL A 406 -15.33 -9.07 11.48
CA VAL A 406 -16.64 -8.62 11.05
C VAL A 406 -17.64 -9.77 10.98
N PRO A 407 -18.95 -9.54 11.25
CA PRO A 407 -19.95 -10.59 11.12
C PRO A 407 -20.21 -10.96 9.67
N LEU A 408 -20.68 -12.18 9.42
CA LEU A 408 -21.21 -12.61 8.14
C LEU A 408 -22.54 -13.34 8.37
N PHE A 409 -23.59 -12.88 7.70
CA PHE A 409 -24.90 -13.53 7.67
C PHE A 409 -25.22 -13.98 6.24
N CYS A 410 -25.69 -15.23 6.10
CA CYS A 410 -26.26 -15.75 4.86
C CYS A 410 -27.77 -15.90 5.04
N VAL A 411 -28.53 -15.23 4.19
CA VAL A 411 -29.99 -15.20 4.26
C VAL A 411 -30.57 -15.67 2.93
N GLY A 412 -31.60 -16.51 2.98
CA GLY A 412 -32.27 -17.03 1.77
C GLY A 412 -31.54 -18.18 1.07
N TYR A 413 -30.43 -18.66 1.62
CA TYR A 413 -29.70 -19.84 1.12
C TYR A 413 -29.31 -20.73 2.30
N ASP A 414 -29.60 -22.02 2.20
CA ASP A 414 -29.29 -23.00 3.25
C ASP A 414 -27.83 -23.46 3.13
N CYS A 415 -26.97 -22.96 4.00
CA CYS A 415 -25.54 -23.26 4.00
C CYS A 415 -24.96 -23.27 5.42
N GLU A 416 -23.90 -24.04 5.62
CA GLU A 416 -23.01 -23.92 6.78
C GLU A 416 -21.83 -23.00 6.45
N LEU A 417 -21.73 -21.87 7.17
CA LEU A 417 -20.58 -20.97 7.07
C LEU A 417 -19.41 -21.52 7.89
N ARG A 418 -18.26 -21.68 7.27
CA ARG A 418 -17.05 -22.12 7.97
C ARG A 418 -16.52 -21.07 8.95
N GLU A 419 -15.94 -21.49 10.05
CA GLU A 419 -15.20 -20.61 10.94
C GLU A 419 -13.88 -20.13 10.30
N GLY A 420 -13.41 -18.93 10.70
CA GLY A 420 -12.13 -18.37 10.23
C GLY A 420 -12.13 -17.93 8.76
N GLY A 421 -13.31 -17.68 8.19
CA GLY A 421 -13.44 -17.10 6.85
C GLY A 421 -12.83 -15.69 6.76
N VAL A 422 -12.50 -15.28 5.54
CA VAL A 422 -11.94 -13.96 5.24
C VAL A 422 -12.76 -13.27 4.13
N LEU A 423 -12.61 -11.96 3.96
CA LEU A 423 -13.37 -11.21 2.95
C LEU A 423 -13.20 -11.75 1.51
N ALA A 424 -12.05 -12.36 1.22
CA ALA A 424 -11.80 -13.01 -0.06
C ALA A 424 -12.70 -14.24 -0.33
N ASP A 425 -13.32 -14.81 0.69
CA ASP A 425 -14.23 -15.95 0.55
C ASP A 425 -15.63 -15.53 0.07
N LEU A 426 -15.96 -14.24 0.07
CA LEU A 426 -17.28 -13.75 -0.33
C LEU A 426 -17.56 -13.98 -1.81
N ALA A 427 -16.61 -13.70 -2.72
CA ALA A 427 -16.84 -13.94 -4.15
C ALA A 427 -17.02 -15.45 -4.46
N PRO A 428 -16.17 -16.36 -3.97
CA PRO A 428 -16.43 -17.81 -4.08
C PRO A 428 -17.80 -18.23 -3.53
N THR A 429 -18.21 -17.69 -2.38
CA THR A 429 -19.54 -17.99 -1.79
C THR A 429 -20.69 -17.48 -2.66
N MET A 430 -20.56 -16.27 -3.22
CA MET A 430 -21.56 -15.75 -4.17
C MET A 430 -21.65 -16.64 -5.42
N LEU A 431 -20.51 -17.11 -5.94
CA LEU A 431 -20.51 -18.01 -7.10
C LEU A 431 -21.17 -19.35 -6.80
N GLU A 432 -21.00 -19.89 -5.59
CA GLU A 432 -21.69 -21.12 -5.15
C GLU A 432 -23.20 -20.91 -5.10
N ILE A 433 -23.68 -19.80 -4.52
CA ILE A 433 -25.11 -19.44 -4.49
C ILE A 433 -25.67 -19.29 -5.93
N LEU A 434 -24.88 -18.80 -6.86
CA LEU A 434 -25.25 -18.65 -8.27
C LEU A 434 -25.09 -19.93 -9.08
N GLU A 435 -24.70 -21.06 -8.47
CA GLU A 435 -24.39 -22.33 -9.14
C GLU A 435 -23.34 -22.18 -10.26
N MET A 436 -22.38 -21.26 -10.09
CA MET A 436 -21.33 -20.98 -11.05
C MET A 436 -20.00 -21.58 -10.60
N PRO A 437 -19.21 -22.17 -11.52
CA PRO A 437 -17.87 -22.66 -11.18
C PRO A 437 -16.93 -21.49 -10.80
N GLN A 438 -16.00 -21.74 -9.88
CA GLN A 438 -14.96 -20.79 -9.58
C GLN A 438 -13.96 -20.72 -10.75
N PRO A 439 -13.52 -19.52 -11.16
CA PRO A 439 -12.45 -19.36 -12.14
C PRO A 439 -11.12 -19.89 -11.58
N ALA A 440 -10.26 -20.38 -12.48
CA ALA A 440 -8.94 -20.92 -12.13
C ALA A 440 -7.95 -19.82 -11.69
#